data_e75362037436cbce34578bf9361e9f11
#
_entry.id   e75362037436cbce34578bf9361e9f11
#
_cell.length_a   1.000
_cell.length_b   1.000
_cell.length_c   1.000
_cell.angle_alpha   90.00
_cell.angle_beta   90.00
_cell.angle_gamma   90.00
#
_symmetry.space_group_name_H-M   'P 1'
#
loop_
_entity.id
_entity.type
_entity.pdbx_description
1 polymer ?
#
loop_
_entity_poly.entity_id
_entity_poly.type
_entity_poly.pdbx_seq_one_letter_code
_entity_poly.pdbx_strand_id
1 'polypeptide(L)'
;MLRVLEECDRASDGFAADPVHDLRVSLRRCRSLADGLLAVDPDPAWKAMKRAGKRLFSSLGELRDVQVMMEWVEKLGPPDDAETKALHELLVQREREHKITAAEALQEFDRKQWRKWAHSLPPRAARIRRGSPIFLHLALERWTAAYDLHKRALRSRSQTAFHDLRIGIKRFRYIVENFLPQQHEAWGKDLKEMQDLLGEVHDFDVLWATAVQVNAFTDAGSRQQWRDRIVAERDQRLARYRERMVGPESLWRAWRAELPQGETVRQAALARMKLWASLLDPDFRHAQRVARFATQILDELTRLGLSSAPDHERLRRVLLLAAYTHDVGLVKRASGHHKKSARLLQRLPAPLGWPAGELKQAAVVARFHRGALPHPRHKDLHTLPAEQRRPTIFLASILRLANAFDTLRDGRVARLRFEPQDGQLVLWADGLVPMTRSAEKVSGARYLLETWLRRPIVVKPLVQHARPNGAKPRVSRAAHASAHHLIAPSKKVQMVHGFAPKLLPNAPEGRTTPLAKLVVLRREGQTRRP
;
A
#
# COMPACT_ATOMS: atom_id res chain seq x y z
N MET A 1 7.00 -13.69 -11.23
CA MET A 1 8.05 -14.20 -10.30
C MET A 1 8.79 -15.38 -10.89
N LEU A 2 8.14 -16.34 -11.57
CA LEU A 2 8.82 -17.44 -12.26
C LEU A 2 9.75 -16.94 -13.37
N ARG A 3 9.32 -15.94 -14.15
CA ARG A 3 10.16 -15.32 -15.19
C ARG A 3 11.54 -14.84 -14.65
N VAL A 4 11.67 -14.47 -13.37
CA VAL A 4 12.99 -14.13 -12.78
C VAL A 4 13.94 -15.32 -12.85
N LEU A 5 13.43 -16.54 -12.62
CA LEU A 5 14.26 -17.75 -12.66
C LEU A 5 14.69 -18.09 -14.09
N GLU A 6 13.78 -17.93 -15.05
CA GLU A 6 14.05 -18.10 -16.49
C GLU A 6 15.10 -17.10 -16.97
N GLU A 7 14.97 -15.84 -16.59
CA GLU A 7 15.93 -14.80 -16.96
C GLU A 7 17.28 -14.96 -16.23
N CYS A 8 17.31 -15.57 -15.03
CA CYS A 8 18.56 -15.94 -14.38
C CYS A 8 19.35 -16.96 -15.22
N ASP A 9 18.65 -17.94 -15.82
CA ASP A 9 19.29 -18.96 -16.67
C ASP A 9 19.83 -18.32 -17.96
N ARG A 10 19.07 -17.42 -18.59
CA ARG A 10 19.54 -16.68 -19.77
C ARG A 10 20.72 -15.74 -19.51
N ALA A 11 20.71 -15.05 -18.35
CA ALA A 11 21.76 -14.08 -18.01
C ALA A 11 23.08 -14.77 -17.61
N SER A 12 23.04 -16.03 -17.18
CA SER A 12 24.24 -16.78 -16.80
C SER A 12 25.19 -17.06 -17.99
N ASP A 13 24.70 -16.92 -19.22
CA ASP A 13 25.51 -17.07 -20.43
C ASP A 13 26.14 -15.71 -20.83
N GLY A 14 27.27 -15.40 -20.20
CA GLY A 14 28.16 -14.30 -20.56
C GLY A 14 27.68 -12.88 -20.19
N PHE A 15 26.54 -12.72 -19.51
CA PHE A 15 26.01 -11.40 -19.12
C PHE A 15 25.88 -10.39 -20.29
N ALA A 16 25.35 -10.86 -21.41
CA ALA A 16 25.03 -9.99 -22.54
C ALA A 16 23.99 -8.92 -22.13
N ALA A 17 23.97 -7.80 -22.83
CA ALA A 17 23.18 -6.61 -22.44
C ALA A 17 21.67 -6.90 -22.35
N ASP A 18 21.10 -7.65 -23.31
CA ASP A 18 19.66 -7.96 -23.34
C ASP A 18 19.21 -8.92 -22.23
N PRO A 19 19.86 -10.08 -21.97
CA PRO A 19 19.54 -10.94 -20.83
C PRO A 19 19.69 -10.23 -19.48
N VAL A 20 20.73 -9.42 -19.31
CA VAL A 20 20.92 -8.59 -18.09
C VAL A 20 19.77 -7.60 -17.94
N HIS A 21 19.37 -6.94 -19.03
CA HIS A 21 18.23 -6.02 -19.03
C HIS A 21 16.93 -6.74 -18.62
N ASP A 22 16.62 -7.89 -19.24
CA ASP A 22 15.38 -8.64 -19.00
C ASP A 22 15.30 -9.18 -17.57
N LEU A 23 16.38 -9.74 -17.03
CA LEU A 23 16.46 -10.16 -15.65
C LEU A 23 16.23 -9.01 -14.68
N ARG A 24 16.85 -7.88 -14.97
CA ARG A 24 16.70 -6.66 -14.17
C ARG A 24 15.26 -6.14 -14.20
N VAL A 25 14.60 -6.13 -15.38
CA VAL A 25 13.18 -5.75 -15.54
C VAL A 25 12.30 -6.69 -14.73
N SER A 26 12.53 -8.00 -14.80
CA SER A 26 11.76 -9.01 -14.07
C SER A 26 11.90 -8.86 -12.56
N LEU A 27 13.11 -8.66 -12.04
CA LEU A 27 13.37 -8.37 -10.62
C LEU A 27 12.73 -7.05 -10.19
N ARG A 28 12.84 -5.99 -11.00
CA ARG A 28 12.23 -4.69 -10.73
C ARG A 28 10.71 -4.81 -10.61
N ARG A 29 10.05 -5.53 -11.51
CA ARG A 29 8.59 -5.78 -11.45
C ARG A 29 8.20 -6.49 -10.15
N CYS A 30 8.91 -7.53 -9.75
CA CYS A 30 8.67 -8.22 -8.47
C CYS A 30 8.85 -7.30 -7.26
N ARG A 31 9.90 -6.48 -7.26
CA ARG A 31 10.21 -5.55 -6.17
C ARG A 31 9.19 -4.42 -6.06
N SER A 32 8.76 -3.85 -7.20
CA SER A 32 7.75 -2.78 -7.23
C SER A 32 6.37 -3.28 -6.80
N LEU A 33 6.00 -4.50 -7.20
CA LEU A 33 4.79 -5.18 -6.74
C LEU A 33 4.81 -5.39 -5.23
N ALA A 34 5.94 -5.90 -4.70
CA ALA A 34 6.11 -6.08 -3.26
C ALA A 34 6.03 -4.75 -2.49
N ASP A 35 6.58 -3.65 -3.02
CA ASP A 35 6.48 -2.33 -2.39
C ASP A 35 5.05 -1.82 -2.28
N GLY A 36 4.22 -2.06 -3.30
CA GLY A 36 2.80 -1.74 -3.25
C GLY A 36 2.03 -2.62 -2.27
N LEU A 37 2.29 -3.93 -2.28
CA LEU A 37 1.60 -4.88 -1.41
C LEU A 37 2.01 -4.77 0.06
N LEU A 38 3.27 -4.47 0.38
CA LEU A 38 3.73 -4.18 1.75
C LEU A 38 2.98 -3.03 2.42
N ALA A 39 2.41 -2.12 1.64
CA ALA A 39 1.61 -1.03 2.17
C ALA A 39 0.23 -1.48 2.67
N VAL A 40 -0.24 -2.66 2.26
CA VAL A 40 -1.60 -3.16 2.53
C VAL A 40 -1.64 -4.56 3.13
N ASP A 41 -0.66 -5.42 2.85
CA ASP A 41 -0.54 -6.79 3.38
C ASP A 41 0.64 -6.87 4.37
N PRO A 42 0.39 -7.18 5.66
CA PRO A 42 1.43 -7.25 6.69
C PRO A 42 2.29 -8.52 6.63
N ASP A 43 2.12 -9.39 5.63
CA ASP A 43 2.90 -10.63 5.54
C ASP A 43 4.40 -10.34 5.37
N PRO A 44 5.27 -10.87 6.26
CA PRO A 44 6.70 -10.63 6.21
C PRO A 44 7.38 -11.21 4.96
N ALA A 45 6.75 -12.16 4.26
CA ALA A 45 7.31 -12.78 3.07
C ALA A 45 7.54 -11.78 1.93
N TRP A 46 6.70 -10.73 1.79
CA TRP A 46 6.93 -9.64 0.84
C TRP A 46 8.26 -8.92 1.07
N LYS A 47 8.55 -8.62 2.34
CA LYS A 47 9.81 -7.96 2.74
C LYS A 47 11.00 -8.90 2.56
N ALA A 48 10.83 -10.18 2.89
CA ALA A 48 11.87 -11.21 2.75
C ALA A 48 12.23 -11.41 1.26
N MET A 49 11.25 -11.58 0.39
CA MET A 49 11.43 -11.70 -1.06
C MET A 49 12.16 -10.48 -1.64
N LYS A 50 11.71 -9.27 -1.28
CA LYS A 50 12.36 -8.03 -1.74
C LYS A 50 13.82 -7.94 -1.29
N ARG A 51 14.13 -8.42 -0.06
CA ARG A 51 15.50 -8.44 0.49
C ARG A 51 16.38 -9.45 -0.23
N ALA A 52 15.86 -10.66 -0.48
CA ALA A 52 16.60 -11.72 -1.17
C ALA A 52 17.04 -11.30 -2.58
N GLY A 53 16.17 -10.63 -3.35
CA GLY A 53 16.54 -10.12 -4.67
C GLY A 53 17.36 -8.81 -4.64
N LYS A 54 17.79 -8.30 -3.46
CA LYS A 54 18.42 -6.97 -3.40
C LYS A 54 19.86 -6.98 -3.96
N ARG A 55 20.68 -7.95 -3.58
CA ARG A 55 22.10 -8.03 -4.01
C ARG A 55 22.16 -8.19 -5.52
N LEU A 56 21.50 -9.20 -6.08
CA LEU A 56 21.45 -9.43 -7.52
C LEU A 56 20.92 -8.18 -8.27
N PHE A 57 19.82 -7.58 -7.81
CA PHE A 57 19.27 -6.37 -8.43
C PHE A 57 20.26 -5.19 -8.41
N SER A 58 21.04 -5.03 -7.33
CA SER A 58 22.05 -3.94 -7.23
C SER A 58 23.23 -4.18 -8.15
N SER A 59 23.78 -5.40 -8.19
CA SER A 59 24.94 -5.73 -9.04
C SER A 59 24.61 -5.62 -10.53
N LEU A 60 23.46 -6.16 -10.96
CA LEU A 60 22.96 -5.94 -12.32
C LEU A 60 22.71 -4.46 -12.61
N GLY A 61 22.44 -3.69 -11.57
CA GLY A 61 22.26 -2.26 -11.69
C GLY A 61 23.54 -1.52 -12.02
N GLU A 62 24.57 -1.76 -11.24
CA GLU A 62 25.89 -1.19 -11.41
C GLU A 62 26.45 -1.52 -12.81
N LEU A 63 26.27 -2.77 -13.26
CA LEU A 63 26.61 -3.17 -14.63
C LEU A 63 25.86 -2.35 -15.69
N ARG A 64 24.55 -2.21 -15.55
CA ARG A 64 23.75 -1.44 -16.52
C ARG A 64 24.06 0.07 -16.50
N ASP A 65 24.38 0.62 -15.33
CA ASP A 65 24.75 2.02 -15.21
C ASP A 65 26.04 2.31 -16.00
N VAL A 66 27.02 1.41 -15.99
CA VAL A 66 28.23 1.51 -16.83
C VAL A 66 27.88 1.42 -18.31
N GLN A 67 27.05 0.47 -18.73
CA GLN A 67 26.61 0.34 -20.13
C GLN A 67 25.88 1.61 -20.63
N VAL A 68 25.01 2.20 -19.80
CA VAL A 68 24.34 3.47 -20.14
C VAL A 68 25.33 4.63 -20.23
N MET A 69 26.34 4.67 -19.34
CA MET A 69 27.40 5.69 -19.45
C MET A 69 28.19 5.56 -20.75
N MET A 70 28.53 4.34 -21.19
CA MET A 70 29.19 4.11 -22.47
C MET A 70 28.34 4.64 -23.63
N GLU A 71 27.04 4.33 -23.66
CA GLU A 71 26.11 4.86 -24.67
C GLU A 71 26.09 6.41 -24.69
N TRP A 72 26.17 7.06 -23.52
CA TRP A 72 26.21 8.52 -23.43
C TRP A 72 27.58 9.10 -23.86
N VAL A 73 28.68 8.45 -23.53
CA VAL A 73 30.03 8.86 -23.99
C VAL A 73 30.11 8.86 -25.51
N GLU A 74 29.60 7.80 -26.16
CA GLU A 74 29.53 7.69 -27.62
C GLU A 74 28.64 8.78 -28.26
N LYS A 75 27.58 9.20 -27.60
CA LYS A 75 26.65 10.23 -28.11
C LYS A 75 27.17 11.66 -27.93
N LEU A 76 27.86 11.91 -26.83
CA LEU A 76 28.30 13.27 -26.46
C LEU A 76 29.72 13.61 -26.93
N GLY A 77 30.56 12.60 -27.01
CA GLY A 77 31.95 12.78 -27.40
C GLY A 77 32.17 12.69 -28.91
N PRO A 78 33.03 13.50 -29.49
CA PRO A 78 33.47 13.30 -30.88
C PRO A 78 34.24 11.97 -31.01
N PRO A 79 34.10 11.25 -32.14
CA PRO A 79 34.73 9.93 -32.31
C PRO A 79 36.25 9.92 -32.19
N ASP A 80 36.89 11.03 -32.55
CA ASP A 80 38.34 11.15 -32.56
C ASP A 80 38.93 11.83 -31.32
N ASP A 81 38.08 12.24 -30.37
CA ASP A 81 38.48 12.90 -29.14
C ASP A 81 39.21 11.92 -28.19
N ALA A 82 40.38 12.32 -27.71
CA ALA A 82 41.22 11.48 -26.85
C ALA A 82 40.55 11.17 -25.51
N GLU A 83 39.86 12.16 -24.94
CA GLU A 83 39.12 12.02 -23.70
C GLU A 83 37.92 11.07 -23.85
N THR A 84 37.24 11.12 -25.00
CA THR A 84 36.16 10.20 -25.34
C THR A 84 36.64 8.75 -25.34
N LYS A 85 37.79 8.51 -26.02
CA LYS A 85 38.42 7.18 -26.08
C LYS A 85 38.86 6.70 -24.70
N ALA A 86 39.59 7.54 -23.96
CA ALA A 86 40.09 7.21 -22.63
C ALA A 86 38.93 6.89 -21.64
N LEU A 87 37.85 7.69 -21.67
CA LEU A 87 36.67 7.46 -20.83
C LEU A 87 35.94 6.18 -21.23
N HIS A 88 35.82 5.91 -22.53
CA HIS A 88 35.21 4.66 -23.03
C HIS A 88 36.01 3.43 -22.60
N GLU A 89 37.34 3.43 -22.77
CA GLU A 89 38.22 2.33 -22.34
C GLU A 89 38.09 2.02 -20.84
N LEU A 90 38.07 3.07 -20.03
CA LEU A 90 37.85 2.93 -18.58
C LEU A 90 36.49 2.33 -18.24
N LEU A 91 35.42 2.72 -18.95
CA LEU A 91 34.11 2.17 -18.76
C LEU A 91 34.04 0.71 -19.21
N VAL A 92 34.72 0.31 -20.28
CA VAL A 92 34.87 -1.08 -20.71
C VAL A 92 35.54 -1.92 -19.61
N GLN A 93 36.58 -1.41 -18.98
CA GLN A 93 37.22 -2.12 -17.86
C GLN A 93 36.26 -2.26 -16.66
N ARG A 94 35.54 -1.21 -16.29
CA ARG A 94 34.52 -1.27 -15.23
C ARG A 94 33.38 -2.23 -15.57
N GLU A 95 32.98 -2.31 -16.83
CA GLU A 95 31.96 -3.29 -17.25
C GLU A 95 32.41 -4.72 -16.96
N ARG A 96 33.70 -5.06 -17.25
CA ARG A 96 34.25 -6.38 -16.93
C ARG A 96 34.23 -6.69 -15.44
N GLU A 97 34.57 -5.73 -14.59
CA GLU A 97 34.55 -5.87 -13.13
C GLU A 97 33.10 -6.08 -12.61
N HIS A 98 32.14 -5.31 -13.14
CA HIS A 98 30.75 -5.45 -12.76
C HIS A 98 30.11 -6.75 -13.28
N LYS A 99 30.56 -7.31 -14.41
CA LYS A 99 30.15 -8.64 -14.87
C LYS A 99 30.55 -9.72 -13.88
N ILE A 100 31.76 -9.66 -13.31
CA ILE A 100 32.22 -10.58 -12.27
C ILE A 100 31.32 -10.46 -11.03
N THR A 101 31.10 -9.25 -10.54
CA THR A 101 30.26 -9.00 -9.37
C THR A 101 28.80 -9.45 -9.58
N ALA A 102 28.28 -9.28 -10.81
CA ALA A 102 26.94 -9.74 -11.16
C ALA A 102 26.85 -11.28 -11.19
N ALA A 103 27.90 -11.94 -11.69
CA ALA A 103 28.00 -13.41 -11.70
C ALA A 103 27.99 -13.99 -10.27
N GLU A 104 28.80 -13.42 -9.37
CA GLU A 104 28.80 -13.81 -7.95
C GLU A 104 27.42 -13.63 -7.30
N ALA A 105 26.78 -12.47 -7.53
CA ALA A 105 25.47 -12.20 -6.99
C ALA A 105 24.38 -13.13 -7.55
N LEU A 106 24.53 -13.61 -8.78
CA LEU A 106 23.65 -14.61 -9.40
C LEU A 106 23.85 -16.00 -8.82
N GLN A 107 25.09 -16.39 -8.52
CA GLN A 107 25.40 -17.67 -7.87
C GLN A 107 24.84 -17.74 -6.43
N GLU A 108 24.89 -16.63 -5.70
CA GLU A 108 24.34 -16.55 -4.33
C GLU A 108 22.81 -16.41 -4.28
N PHE A 109 22.16 -16.18 -5.41
CA PHE A 109 20.73 -15.99 -5.44
C PHE A 109 19.97 -17.29 -5.12
N ASP A 110 19.25 -17.34 -3.99
CA ASP A 110 18.50 -18.51 -3.54
C ASP A 110 17.26 -18.75 -4.42
N ARG A 111 17.47 -19.45 -5.54
CA ARG A 111 16.42 -19.83 -6.50
C ARG A 111 15.37 -20.74 -5.88
N LYS A 112 15.74 -21.60 -4.90
CA LYS A 112 14.80 -22.51 -4.23
C LYS A 112 13.82 -21.73 -3.35
N GLN A 113 14.32 -20.80 -2.56
CA GLN A 113 13.47 -19.95 -1.73
C GLN A 113 12.63 -18.99 -2.59
N TRP A 114 13.20 -18.48 -3.70
CA TRP A 114 12.45 -17.63 -4.64
C TRP A 114 11.27 -18.38 -5.27
N ARG A 115 11.46 -19.65 -5.64
CA ARG A 115 10.39 -20.52 -6.17
C ARG A 115 9.26 -20.72 -5.16
N LYS A 116 9.58 -20.87 -3.86
CA LYS A 116 8.55 -20.95 -2.80
C LYS A 116 7.70 -19.68 -2.74
N TRP A 117 8.32 -18.50 -2.81
CA TRP A 117 7.57 -17.23 -2.87
C TRP A 117 6.76 -17.07 -4.15
N ALA A 118 7.27 -17.55 -5.28
CA ALA A 118 6.54 -17.51 -6.55
C ALA A 118 5.22 -18.30 -6.50
N HIS A 119 5.09 -19.29 -5.62
CA HIS A 119 3.85 -20.04 -5.40
C HIS A 119 2.98 -19.46 -4.27
N SER A 120 3.59 -18.99 -3.18
CA SER A 120 2.84 -18.57 -1.97
C SER A 120 2.31 -17.13 -2.03
N LEU A 121 3.00 -16.21 -2.69
CA LEU A 121 2.64 -14.78 -2.68
C LEU A 121 1.54 -14.38 -3.68
N PRO A 122 1.45 -14.93 -4.92
CA PRO A 122 0.39 -14.56 -5.86
C PRO A 122 -1.03 -14.78 -5.34
N PRO A 123 -1.38 -15.90 -4.66
CA PRO A 123 -2.71 -16.08 -4.08
C PRO A 123 -3.09 -15.02 -3.03
N ARG A 124 -2.10 -14.48 -2.31
CA ARG A 124 -2.31 -13.37 -1.37
C ARG A 124 -2.60 -12.06 -2.11
N ALA A 125 -1.80 -11.75 -3.13
CA ALA A 125 -2.02 -10.57 -3.97
C ALA A 125 -3.40 -10.58 -4.63
N ALA A 126 -3.87 -11.74 -5.08
CA ALA A 126 -5.17 -11.90 -5.73
C ALA A 126 -6.38 -11.59 -4.82
N ARG A 127 -6.20 -11.54 -3.49
CA ARG A 127 -7.25 -11.11 -2.55
C ARG A 127 -7.62 -9.64 -2.68
N ILE A 128 -6.77 -8.85 -3.32
CA ILE A 128 -6.97 -7.40 -3.47
C ILE A 128 -7.25 -7.10 -4.94
N ARG A 129 -8.48 -6.70 -5.23
CA ARG A 129 -8.89 -6.39 -6.60
C ARG A 129 -8.08 -5.21 -7.15
N ARG A 130 -7.50 -5.36 -8.34
CA ARG A 130 -6.89 -4.26 -9.10
C ARG A 130 -7.94 -3.18 -9.40
N GLY A 131 -7.54 -1.92 -9.45
CA GLY A 131 -8.46 -0.80 -9.61
C GLY A 131 -9.32 -0.48 -8.37
N SER A 132 -9.11 -1.18 -7.24
CA SER A 132 -9.91 -0.95 -6.02
C SER A 132 -9.60 0.42 -5.38
N PRO A 133 -10.55 0.96 -4.58
CA PRO A 133 -10.32 2.19 -3.81
C PRO A 133 -9.07 2.16 -2.93
N ILE A 134 -8.63 0.97 -2.51
CA ILE A 134 -7.41 0.78 -1.70
C ILE A 134 -6.16 1.18 -2.49
N PHE A 135 -6.06 0.76 -3.76
CA PHE A 135 -4.93 1.12 -4.61
C PHE A 135 -5.02 2.56 -5.12
N LEU A 136 -6.22 3.09 -5.34
CA LEU A 136 -6.41 4.53 -5.62
C LEU A 136 -5.95 5.39 -4.44
N HIS A 137 -6.24 4.97 -3.21
CA HIS A 137 -5.75 5.64 -2.01
C HIS A 137 -4.22 5.58 -1.90
N LEU A 138 -3.62 4.43 -2.19
CA LEU A 138 -2.17 4.28 -2.18
C LEU A 138 -1.51 5.12 -3.28
N ALA A 139 -2.13 5.22 -4.46
CA ALA A 139 -1.68 6.11 -5.53
C ALA A 139 -1.73 7.58 -5.09
N LEU A 140 -2.80 8.00 -4.41
CA LEU A 140 -2.91 9.35 -3.85
C LEU A 140 -1.79 9.64 -2.84
N GLU A 141 -1.45 8.72 -1.95
CA GLU A 141 -0.30 8.86 -1.03
C GLU A 141 1.02 9.04 -1.79
N ARG A 142 1.23 8.25 -2.85
CA ARG A 142 2.46 8.34 -3.67
C ARG A 142 2.49 9.61 -4.52
N TRP A 143 1.35 10.00 -5.07
CA TRP A 143 1.20 11.28 -5.77
C TRP A 143 1.53 12.46 -4.85
N THR A 144 0.96 12.51 -3.64
CA THR A 144 1.20 13.58 -2.66
C THR A 144 2.68 13.69 -2.32
N ALA A 145 3.32 12.55 -2.00
CA ALA A 145 4.75 12.52 -1.69
C ALA A 145 5.61 12.98 -2.88
N ALA A 146 5.29 12.54 -4.11
CA ALA A 146 6.03 12.90 -5.30
C ALA A 146 5.82 14.40 -5.67
N TYR A 147 4.62 14.92 -5.45
CA TYR A 147 4.32 16.33 -5.68
C TYR A 147 5.06 17.26 -4.69
N ASP A 148 5.22 16.86 -3.43
CA ASP A 148 6.02 17.61 -2.46
C ASP A 148 7.51 17.61 -2.85
N LEU A 149 8.02 16.49 -3.37
CA LEU A 149 9.37 16.41 -3.92
C LEU A 149 9.53 17.27 -5.18
N HIS A 150 8.53 17.34 -6.05
CA HIS A 150 8.49 18.23 -7.21
C HIS A 150 8.62 19.71 -6.79
N LYS A 151 7.79 20.16 -5.84
CA LYS A 151 7.89 21.54 -5.32
C LYS A 151 9.27 21.84 -4.73
N ARG A 152 9.87 20.86 -4.02
CA ARG A 152 11.23 21.00 -3.46
C ARG A 152 12.28 21.09 -4.57
N ALA A 153 12.21 20.23 -5.58
CA ALA A 153 13.16 20.21 -6.68
C ALA A 153 13.14 21.52 -7.50
N LEU A 154 11.97 22.07 -7.77
CA LEU A 154 11.84 23.35 -8.48
C LEU A 154 12.40 24.54 -7.67
N ARG A 155 12.28 24.51 -6.33
CA ARG A 155 12.82 25.57 -5.47
C ARG A 155 14.34 25.48 -5.29
N SER A 156 14.84 24.29 -4.92
CA SER A 156 16.26 24.12 -4.59
C SER A 156 17.15 23.98 -5.81
N ARG A 157 16.61 23.48 -6.93
CA ARG A 157 17.31 23.16 -8.18
C ARG A 157 18.55 22.27 -8.00
N SER A 158 18.69 21.62 -6.84
CA SER A 158 19.83 20.77 -6.52
C SER A 158 19.71 19.39 -7.16
N GLN A 159 20.84 18.79 -7.50
CA GLN A 159 20.96 17.42 -8.01
C GLN A 159 20.23 16.42 -7.10
N THR A 160 20.45 16.50 -5.78
CA THR A 160 19.80 15.62 -4.79
C THR A 160 18.28 15.75 -4.82
N ALA A 161 17.73 16.98 -4.97
CA ALA A 161 16.29 17.18 -5.01
C ALA A 161 15.65 16.59 -6.28
N PHE A 162 16.32 16.70 -7.44
CA PHE A 162 15.85 16.04 -8.67
C PHE A 162 15.96 14.51 -8.58
N HIS A 163 17.02 14.00 -7.96
CA HIS A 163 17.15 12.57 -7.69
C HIS A 163 16.00 12.04 -6.81
N ASP A 164 15.70 12.74 -5.71
CA ASP A 164 14.58 12.36 -4.83
C ASP A 164 13.24 12.42 -5.58
N LEU A 165 13.02 13.45 -6.40
CA LEU A 165 11.82 13.58 -7.24
C LEU A 165 11.69 12.42 -8.23
N ARG A 166 12.78 12.03 -8.90
CA ARG A 166 12.82 10.85 -9.78
C ARG A 166 12.36 9.60 -9.06
N ILE A 167 12.85 9.37 -7.83
CA ILE A 167 12.41 8.25 -7.00
C ILE A 167 10.92 8.35 -6.64
N GLY A 168 10.43 9.56 -6.33
CA GLY A 168 9.02 9.82 -6.03
C GLY A 168 8.10 9.47 -7.20
N ILE A 169 8.38 9.99 -8.40
CA ILE A 169 7.63 9.70 -9.63
C ILE A 169 7.69 8.21 -9.96
N LYS A 170 8.85 7.57 -9.86
CA LYS A 170 9.01 6.13 -10.06
C LYS A 170 8.12 5.31 -9.14
N ARG A 171 8.02 5.66 -7.84
CA ARG A 171 7.14 4.99 -6.89
C ARG A 171 5.66 5.21 -7.22
N PHE A 172 5.27 6.40 -7.64
CA PHE A 172 3.91 6.70 -8.06
C PHE A 172 3.56 5.90 -9.32
N ARG A 173 4.40 5.97 -10.37
CA ARG A 173 4.21 5.21 -11.61
C ARG A 173 4.02 3.72 -11.36
N TYR A 174 4.81 3.10 -10.48
CA TYR A 174 4.71 1.67 -10.23
C TYR A 174 3.40 1.27 -9.53
N ILE A 175 2.81 2.13 -8.70
CA ILE A 175 1.47 1.85 -8.17
C ILE A 175 0.44 1.90 -9.29
N VAL A 176 0.51 2.87 -10.17
CA VAL A 176 -0.38 2.99 -11.32
C VAL A 176 -0.23 1.77 -12.24
N GLU A 177 0.98 1.46 -12.68
CA GLU A 177 1.29 0.36 -13.61
C GLU A 177 0.85 -1.01 -13.07
N ASN A 178 1.11 -1.30 -11.79
CA ASN A 178 0.84 -2.62 -11.24
C ASN A 178 -0.61 -2.83 -10.81
N PHE A 179 -1.30 -1.77 -10.35
CA PHE A 179 -2.55 -1.94 -9.63
C PHE A 179 -3.74 -1.16 -10.18
N LEU A 180 -3.55 -0.19 -11.06
CA LEU A 180 -4.59 0.71 -11.57
C LEU A 180 -4.66 0.64 -13.11
N PRO A 181 -5.28 -0.41 -13.70
CA PRO A 181 -5.27 -0.61 -15.14
C PRO A 181 -5.82 0.58 -15.94
N GLN A 182 -6.94 1.18 -15.50
CA GLN A 182 -7.55 2.32 -16.18
C GLN A 182 -6.64 3.55 -16.19
N GLN A 183 -6.07 3.89 -15.03
CA GLN A 183 -5.13 5.00 -14.92
C GLN A 183 -3.81 4.71 -15.65
N HIS A 184 -3.41 3.44 -15.71
CA HIS A 184 -2.22 3.07 -16.48
C HIS A 184 -2.42 3.26 -17.97
N GLU A 185 -3.58 2.92 -18.49
CA GLU A 185 -3.96 3.19 -19.88
C GLU A 185 -3.95 4.69 -20.18
N ALA A 186 -4.53 5.50 -19.30
CA ALA A 186 -4.63 6.94 -19.50
C ALA A 186 -3.29 7.69 -19.27
N TRP A 187 -2.52 7.33 -18.24
CA TRP A 187 -1.35 8.12 -17.78
C TRP A 187 0.00 7.44 -18.04
N GLY A 188 0.01 6.18 -18.46
CA GLY A 188 1.22 5.37 -18.52
C GLY A 188 2.30 5.95 -19.40
N LYS A 189 1.94 6.55 -20.55
CA LYS A 189 2.86 7.21 -21.48
C LYS A 189 3.49 8.44 -20.82
N ASP A 190 2.69 9.33 -20.26
CA ASP A 190 3.17 10.55 -19.62
C ASP A 190 4.04 10.25 -18.39
N LEU A 191 3.60 9.31 -17.53
CA LEU A 191 4.39 8.87 -16.37
C LEU A 191 5.74 8.28 -16.76
N LYS A 192 5.78 7.53 -17.88
CA LYS A 192 7.02 6.98 -18.42
C LYS A 192 7.92 8.10 -18.92
N GLU A 193 7.41 9.01 -19.73
CA GLU A 193 8.17 10.15 -20.27
C GLU A 193 8.79 10.99 -19.15
N MET A 194 8.02 11.37 -18.14
CA MET A 194 8.52 12.18 -17.02
C MET A 194 9.59 11.42 -16.21
N GLN A 195 9.43 10.11 -16.03
CA GLN A 195 10.45 9.31 -15.38
C GLN A 195 11.73 9.19 -16.22
N ASP A 196 11.60 9.06 -17.52
CA ASP A 196 12.75 8.92 -18.44
C ASP A 196 13.55 10.24 -18.50
N LEU A 197 12.87 11.40 -18.63
CA LEU A 197 13.54 12.72 -18.56
C LEU A 197 14.37 12.89 -17.27
N LEU A 198 13.78 12.56 -16.12
CA LEU A 198 14.52 12.63 -14.84
C LEU A 198 15.55 11.50 -14.70
N GLY A 199 15.39 10.41 -15.43
CA GLY A 199 16.36 9.33 -15.55
C GLY A 199 17.62 9.83 -16.25
N GLU A 200 17.48 10.42 -17.43
CA GLU A 200 18.58 10.97 -18.21
C GLU A 200 19.31 12.10 -17.48
N VAL A 201 18.58 13.00 -16.79
CA VAL A 201 19.20 14.01 -15.91
C VAL A 201 20.10 13.36 -14.86
N HIS A 202 19.66 12.27 -14.24
CA HIS A 202 20.48 11.55 -13.27
C HIS A 202 21.67 10.86 -13.91
N ASP A 203 21.50 10.28 -15.10
CA ASP A 203 22.56 9.60 -15.84
C ASP A 203 23.67 10.58 -16.21
N PHE A 204 23.36 11.82 -16.63
CA PHE A 204 24.30 12.90 -16.84
C PHE A 204 25.05 13.32 -15.57
N ASP A 205 24.32 13.43 -14.46
CA ASP A 205 24.92 13.75 -13.15
C ASP A 205 25.92 12.67 -12.73
N VAL A 206 25.63 11.39 -12.97
CA VAL A 206 26.51 10.25 -12.67
C VAL A 206 27.70 10.20 -13.62
N LEU A 207 27.49 10.40 -14.93
CA LEU A 207 28.54 10.44 -15.93
C LEU A 207 29.58 11.53 -15.60
N TRP A 208 29.10 12.75 -15.32
CA TRP A 208 29.96 13.84 -14.92
C TRP A 208 30.78 13.52 -13.65
N ALA A 209 30.11 13.03 -12.61
CA ALA A 209 30.80 12.67 -11.37
C ALA A 209 31.85 11.58 -11.58
N THR A 210 31.58 10.61 -12.44
CA THR A 210 32.49 9.51 -12.79
C THR A 210 33.69 10.06 -13.56
N ALA A 211 33.46 10.85 -14.60
CA ALA A 211 34.54 11.42 -15.43
C ALA A 211 35.50 12.30 -14.61
N VAL A 212 34.96 13.09 -13.68
CA VAL A 212 35.78 13.90 -12.76
C VAL A 212 36.55 13.03 -11.77
N GLN A 213 35.91 12.00 -11.20
CA GLN A 213 36.54 11.11 -10.21
C GLN A 213 37.74 10.35 -10.80
N VAL A 214 37.64 9.94 -12.07
CA VAL A 214 38.71 9.17 -12.74
C VAL A 214 39.72 10.05 -13.43
N ASN A 215 39.58 11.36 -13.29
CA ASN A 215 40.48 12.35 -13.93
C ASN A 215 40.63 12.14 -15.45
N ALA A 216 39.45 11.93 -16.12
CA ALA A 216 39.42 11.58 -17.55
C ALA A 216 39.84 12.71 -18.51
N PHE A 217 40.08 13.91 -18.01
CA PHE A 217 40.36 15.11 -18.80
C PHE A 217 41.86 15.48 -18.75
N THR A 218 42.44 15.67 -19.92
CA THR A 218 43.86 16.01 -20.06
C THR A 218 44.16 17.46 -19.65
N ASP A 219 43.19 18.35 -19.86
CA ASP A 219 43.33 19.79 -19.57
C ASP A 219 41.99 20.43 -19.12
N ALA A 220 42.05 21.68 -18.65
CA ALA A 220 40.89 22.43 -18.20
C ALA A 220 39.90 22.78 -19.32
N GLY A 221 40.36 22.94 -20.54
CA GLY A 221 39.56 23.27 -21.72
C GLY A 221 38.67 22.09 -22.12
N SER A 222 39.26 20.91 -22.29
CA SER A 222 38.53 19.64 -22.53
C SER A 222 37.50 19.35 -21.45
N ARG A 223 37.88 19.55 -20.18
CA ARG A 223 36.97 19.40 -19.04
C ARG A 223 35.78 20.36 -19.12
N GLN A 224 36.01 21.62 -19.50
CA GLN A 224 34.95 22.62 -19.64
C GLN A 224 34.02 22.29 -20.80
N GLN A 225 34.54 21.88 -21.96
CA GLN A 225 33.74 21.47 -23.11
C GLN A 225 32.82 20.30 -22.80
N TRP A 226 33.33 19.27 -22.13
CA TRP A 226 32.51 18.13 -21.68
C TRP A 226 31.42 18.54 -20.70
N ARG A 227 31.75 19.44 -19.75
CA ARG A 227 30.78 19.99 -18.82
C ARG A 227 29.66 20.72 -19.54
N ASP A 228 29.98 21.57 -20.50
CA ASP A 228 29.03 22.38 -21.25
C ASP A 228 28.05 21.48 -22.05
N ARG A 229 28.57 20.43 -22.70
CA ARG A 229 27.75 19.45 -23.40
C ARG A 229 26.77 18.75 -22.44
N ILE A 230 27.27 18.25 -21.31
CA ILE A 230 26.44 17.58 -20.30
C ILE A 230 25.40 18.53 -19.72
N VAL A 231 25.75 19.76 -19.41
CA VAL A 231 24.84 20.78 -18.88
C VAL A 231 23.76 21.14 -19.91
N ALA A 232 24.10 21.32 -21.17
CA ALA A 232 23.15 21.61 -22.23
C ALA A 232 22.09 20.51 -22.36
N GLU A 233 22.50 19.26 -22.42
CA GLU A 233 21.60 18.10 -22.49
C GLU A 233 20.69 17.98 -21.24
N ARG A 234 21.28 18.16 -20.04
CA ARG A 234 20.57 18.15 -18.78
C ARG A 234 19.51 19.25 -18.72
N ASP A 235 19.86 20.48 -19.12
CA ASP A 235 18.94 21.61 -19.06
C ASP A 235 17.81 21.46 -20.07
N GLN A 236 18.05 20.89 -21.23
CA GLN A 236 17.01 20.53 -22.20
C GLN A 236 15.99 19.56 -21.61
N ARG A 237 16.43 18.49 -20.89
CA ARG A 237 15.51 17.54 -20.23
C ARG A 237 14.70 18.21 -19.12
N LEU A 238 15.34 19.08 -18.35
CA LEU A 238 14.66 19.83 -17.29
C LEU A 238 13.68 20.86 -17.85
N ALA A 239 13.98 21.50 -18.98
CA ALA A 239 13.04 22.41 -19.65
C ALA A 239 11.80 21.65 -20.10
N ARG A 240 11.96 20.52 -20.79
CA ARG A 240 10.84 19.67 -21.22
C ARG A 240 10.03 19.11 -20.05
N TYR A 241 10.70 18.72 -18.94
CA TYR A 241 10.00 18.32 -17.71
C TYR A 241 9.15 19.47 -17.17
N ARG A 242 9.68 20.70 -17.11
CA ARG A 242 8.95 21.87 -16.59
C ARG A 242 7.75 22.21 -17.46
N GLU A 243 7.87 22.17 -18.77
CA GLU A 243 6.79 22.41 -19.71
C GLU A 243 5.57 21.53 -19.42
N ARG A 244 5.79 20.25 -19.16
CA ARG A 244 4.72 19.27 -18.90
C ARG A 244 4.19 19.29 -17.45
N MET A 245 5.01 19.73 -16.49
CA MET A 245 4.75 19.51 -15.05
C MET A 245 4.43 20.80 -14.29
N VAL A 246 4.53 21.97 -14.93
CA VAL A 246 4.28 23.28 -14.31
C VAL A 246 3.14 23.97 -15.03
N GLY A 247 2.34 24.78 -14.30
CA GLY A 247 1.24 25.56 -14.86
C GLY A 247 -0.15 24.94 -14.69
N PRO A 248 -1.17 25.58 -15.23
CA PRO A 248 -2.58 25.16 -15.09
C PRO A 248 -2.88 23.82 -15.76
N GLU A 249 -2.22 23.51 -16.88
CA GLU A 249 -2.40 22.28 -17.66
C GLU A 249 -1.41 21.17 -17.27
N SER A 250 -0.77 21.30 -16.10
CA SER A 250 0.25 20.34 -15.67
C SER A 250 -0.31 18.95 -15.45
N LEU A 251 0.49 17.92 -15.79
CA LEU A 251 0.14 16.52 -15.55
C LEU A 251 -0.15 16.23 -14.06
N TRP A 252 0.47 16.98 -13.13
CA TRP A 252 0.13 16.86 -11.71
C TRP A 252 -1.33 17.17 -11.42
N ARG A 253 -1.92 18.15 -12.07
CA ARG A 253 -3.35 18.49 -11.91
C ARG A 253 -4.24 17.46 -12.57
N ALA A 254 -3.91 17.03 -13.77
CA ALA A 254 -4.65 15.99 -14.49
C ALA A 254 -4.72 14.69 -13.67
N TRP A 255 -3.58 14.20 -13.20
CA TRP A 255 -3.55 12.99 -12.37
C TRP A 255 -4.28 13.17 -11.03
N ARG A 256 -4.20 14.36 -10.41
CA ARG A 256 -4.88 14.64 -9.13
C ARG A 256 -6.39 14.59 -9.25
N ALA A 257 -6.93 15.04 -10.37
CA ALA A 257 -8.38 15.12 -10.60
C ALA A 257 -9.07 13.75 -10.56
N GLU A 258 -8.38 12.70 -10.99
CA GLU A 258 -8.91 11.31 -11.02
C GLU A 258 -8.62 10.51 -9.74
N LEU A 259 -7.85 11.05 -8.81
CA LEU A 259 -7.57 10.40 -7.52
C LEU A 259 -8.63 10.78 -6.48
N PRO A 260 -8.83 9.97 -5.42
CA PRO A 260 -9.84 10.23 -4.40
C PRO A 260 -9.76 11.65 -3.82
N GLN A 261 -10.94 12.26 -3.55
CA GLN A 261 -11.09 13.61 -3.04
C GLN A 261 -12.09 13.64 -1.87
N GLY A 262 -11.99 14.63 -0.99
CA GLY A 262 -12.96 14.84 0.08
C GLY A 262 -13.22 13.59 0.91
N GLU A 263 -14.50 13.24 1.08
CA GLU A 263 -14.91 12.07 1.87
C GLU A 263 -14.44 10.73 1.29
N THR A 264 -14.29 10.62 -0.04
CA THR A 264 -13.83 9.38 -0.67
C THR A 264 -12.41 8.98 -0.24
N VAL A 265 -11.57 9.96 0.15
CA VAL A 265 -10.23 9.68 0.73
C VAL A 265 -10.38 8.92 2.05
N ARG A 266 -11.27 9.38 2.94
CA ARG A 266 -11.50 8.73 4.24
C ARG A 266 -12.12 7.34 4.09
N GLN A 267 -13.07 7.18 3.17
CA GLN A 267 -13.66 5.88 2.87
C GLN A 267 -12.64 4.89 2.33
N ALA A 268 -11.74 5.32 1.45
CA ALA A 268 -10.67 4.50 0.93
C ALA A 268 -9.61 4.16 2.00
N ALA A 269 -9.30 5.10 2.89
CA ALA A 269 -8.44 4.86 4.06
C ALA A 269 -9.05 3.80 4.99
N LEU A 270 -10.36 3.89 5.30
CA LEU A 270 -11.06 2.87 6.09
C LEU A 270 -11.07 1.51 5.40
N ALA A 271 -11.32 1.47 4.09
CA ALA A 271 -11.28 0.23 3.31
C ALA A 271 -9.89 -0.44 3.38
N ARG A 272 -8.83 0.35 3.33
CA ARG A 272 -7.45 -0.14 3.49
C ARG A 272 -7.18 -0.70 4.88
N MET A 273 -7.61 -0.01 5.95
CA MET A 273 -7.47 -0.50 7.32
C MET A 273 -8.32 -1.75 7.58
N LYS A 274 -9.53 -1.80 7.01
CA LYS A 274 -10.40 -2.98 7.04
C LYS A 274 -9.74 -4.19 6.35
N LEU A 275 -9.13 -4.00 5.19
CA LEU A 275 -8.36 -5.05 4.51
C LEU A 275 -7.20 -5.52 5.39
N TRP A 276 -6.40 -4.60 5.93
CA TRP A 276 -5.29 -4.94 6.82
C TRP A 276 -5.76 -5.78 8.02
N ALA A 277 -6.88 -5.41 8.64
CA ALA A 277 -7.48 -6.17 9.73
C ALA A 277 -7.90 -7.58 9.27
N SER A 278 -8.53 -7.71 8.10
CA SER A 278 -8.98 -8.99 7.55
C SER A 278 -7.85 -9.96 7.20
N LEU A 279 -6.63 -9.46 6.99
CA LEU A 279 -5.45 -10.29 6.74
C LEU A 279 -4.79 -10.81 8.03
N LEU A 280 -5.11 -10.18 9.18
CA LEU A 280 -4.58 -10.53 10.50
C LEU A 280 -5.58 -11.28 11.38
N ASP A 281 -6.87 -10.97 11.27
CA ASP A 281 -7.92 -11.57 12.07
C ASP A 281 -8.35 -12.91 11.46
N PRO A 282 -8.17 -14.05 12.17
CA PRO A 282 -8.54 -15.36 11.65
C PRO A 282 -10.07 -15.53 11.44
N ASP A 283 -10.89 -14.75 12.16
CA ASP A 283 -12.35 -14.72 11.99
C ASP A 283 -12.88 -13.30 11.78
N PHE A 284 -12.51 -12.71 10.68
CA PHE A 284 -12.91 -11.34 10.34
C PHE A 284 -14.44 -11.18 10.17
N ARG A 285 -15.18 -12.28 9.94
CA ARG A 285 -16.67 -12.25 9.91
C ARG A 285 -17.25 -11.84 11.26
N HIS A 286 -16.65 -12.31 12.36
CA HIS A 286 -16.98 -11.84 13.70
C HIS A 286 -16.79 -10.31 13.83
N ALA A 287 -15.63 -9.80 13.46
CA ALA A 287 -15.35 -8.36 13.52
C ALA A 287 -16.34 -7.53 12.68
N GLN A 288 -16.79 -8.05 11.53
CA GLN A 288 -17.83 -7.40 10.71
C GLN A 288 -19.20 -7.36 11.40
N ARG A 289 -19.61 -8.44 12.08
CA ARG A 289 -20.86 -8.47 12.85
C ARG A 289 -20.80 -7.53 14.05
N VAL A 290 -19.70 -7.56 14.80
CA VAL A 290 -19.44 -6.64 15.91
C VAL A 290 -19.46 -5.18 15.46
N ALA A 291 -18.85 -4.87 14.32
CA ALA A 291 -18.89 -3.52 13.76
C ALA A 291 -20.31 -3.05 13.42
N ARG A 292 -21.14 -3.93 12.86
CA ARG A 292 -22.55 -3.67 12.59
C ARG A 292 -23.33 -3.41 13.89
N PHE A 293 -23.17 -4.25 14.90
CA PHE A 293 -23.86 -4.06 16.19
C PHE A 293 -23.40 -2.79 16.90
N ALA A 294 -22.08 -2.53 16.90
CA ALA A 294 -21.54 -1.33 17.53
C ALA A 294 -22.10 -0.05 16.89
N THR A 295 -22.16 0.01 15.57
CA THR A 295 -22.76 1.17 14.87
C THR A 295 -24.25 1.26 15.11
N GLN A 296 -25.01 0.16 15.10
CA GLN A 296 -26.44 0.16 15.43
C GLN A 296 -26.69 0.71 16.85
N ILE A 297 -25.91 0.26 17.85
CA ILE A 297 -26.03 0.74 19.22
C ILE A 297 -25.76 2.24 19.29
N LEU A 298 -24.69 2.73 18.67
CA LEU A 298 -24.35 4.16 18.66
C LEU A 298 -25.44 4.99 17.97
N ASP A 299 -25.89 4.58 16.79
CA ASP A 299 -26.90 5.28 15.99
C ASP A 299 -28.26 5.34 16.75
N GLU A 300 -28.66 4.25 17.42
CA GLU A 300 -29.87 4.21 18.27
C GLU A 300 -29.76 5.13 19.50
N LEU A 301 -28.62 5.12 20.20
CA LEU A 301 -28.40 6.02 21.34
C LEU A 301 -28.40 7.49 20.91
N THR A 302 -27.89 7.80 19.72
CA THR A 302 -27.93 9.15 19.15
C THR A 302 -29.36 9.55 18.79
N ARG A 303 -30.14 8.66 18.18
CA ARG A 303 -31.57 8.87 17.88
C ARG A 303 -32.40 9.19 19.13
N LEU A 304 -32.04 8.59 20.26
CA LEU A 304 -32.69 8.83 21.56
C LEU A 304 -32.15 10.06 22.33
N GLY A 305 -31.23 10.84 21.74
CA GLY A 305 -30.64 12.00 22.41
C GLY A 305 -29.69 11.64 23.57
N LEU A 306 -29.26 10.38 23.67
CA LEU A 306 -28.40 9.87 24.74
C LEU A 306 -26.90 9.95 24.40
N SER A 307 -26.59 10.35 23.17
CA SER A 307 -25.24 10.64 22.69
C SER A 307 -25.21 12.06 22.11
N SER A 308 -24.22 12.88 22.46
CA SER A 308 -24.11 14.26 22.00
C SER A 308 -23.79 14.33 20.50
N ALA A 309 -24.63 15.07 19.78
CA ALA A 309 -24.65 15.14 18.33
C ALA A 309 -23.42 15.76 17.62
N PRO A 310 -22.68 16.75 18.16
CA PRO A 310 -21.68 17.47 17.34
C PRO A 310 -20.56 16.59 16.78
N ASP A 311 -20.26 15.47 17.46
CA ASP A 311 -19.11 14.58 17.14
C ASP A 311 -19.54 13.19 16.63
N HIS A 312 -20.84 12.98 16.32
CA HIS A 312 -21.39 11.66 15.99
C HIS A 312 -20.57 10.93 14.89
N GLU A 313 -20.33 11.60 13.78
CA GLU A 313 -19.60 11.02 12.65
C GLU A 313 -18.15 10.66 13.00
N ARG A 314 -17.50 11.48 13.82
CA ARG A 314 -16.15 11.18 14.32
C ARG A 314 -16.16 9.97 15.25
N LEU A 315 -17.07 9.94 16.21
CA LEU A 315 -17.21 8.80 17.14
C LEU A 315 -17.55 7.52 16.41
N ARG A 316 -18.44 7.60 15.41
CA ARG A 316 -18.83 6.48 14.56
C ARG A 316 -17.64 5.91 13.79
N ARG A 317 -16.79 6.77 13.18
CA ARG A 317 -15.55 6.33 12.50
C ARG A 317 -14.58 5.64 13.45
N VAL A 318 -14.34 6.22 14.62
CA VAL A 318 -13.45 5.63 15.66
C VAL A 318 -13.96 4.28 16.12
N LEU A 319 -15.27 4.16 16.42
CA LEU A 319 -15.92 2.93 16.85
C LEU A 319 -15.86 1.84 15.78
N LEU A 320 -16.14 2.22 14.54
CA LEU A 320 -16.13 1.30 13.40
C LEU A 320 -14.72 0.73 13.16
N LEU A 321 -13.69 1.58 13.23
CA LEU A 321 -12.30 1.14 13.12
C LEU A 321 -11.92 0.23 14.29
N ALA A 322 -12.26 0.61 15.51
CA ALA A 322 -11.99 -0.21 16.70
C ALA A 322 -12.67 -1.58 16.58
N ALA A 323 -13.91 -1.64 16.11
CA ALA A 323 -14.66 -2.88 15.92
C ALA A 323 -14.03 -3.78 14.84
N TYR A 324 -13.56 -3.23 13.71
CA TYR A 324 -12.85 -4.05 12.71
C TYR A 324 -11.49 -4.56 13.17
N THR A 325 -10.88 -3.92 14.17
CA THR A 325 -9.48 -4.21 14.56
C THR A 325 -9.34 -4.81 15.96
N HIS A 326 -10.43 -5.03 16.69
CA HIS A 326 -10.36 -5.45 18.09
C HIS A 326 -9.71 -6.82 18.28
N ASP A 327 -9.83 -7.72 17.29
CA ASP A 327 -9.34 -9.11 17.33
C ASP A 327 -8.08 -9.37 16.48
N VAL A 328 -7.49 -8.38 15.81
CA VAL A 328 -6.26 -8.56 14.98
C VAL A 328 -5.06 -9.12 15.78
N GLY A 329 -5.08 -8.99 17.09
CA GLY A 329 -4.06 -9.56 17.98
C GLY A 329 -4.14 -11.08 18.14
N LEU A 330 -5.23 -11.74 17.71
CA LEU A 330 -5.41 -13.19 17.73
C LEU A 330 -4.41 -13.93 16.84
N VAL A 331 -3.89 -13.28 15.79
CA VAL A 331 -2.88 -13.85 14.90
C VAL A 331 -1.68 -14.46 15.61
N LYS A 332 -1.40 -14.02 16.84
CA LYS A 332 -0.24 -14.51 17.62
C LYS A 332 -0.62 -15.41 18.79
N ARG A 333 -1.63 -15.08 19.56
CA ARG A 333 -2.10 -15.84 20.75
C ARG A 333 -3.51 -15.39 21.15
N ALA A 334 -4.34 -16.31 21.64
CA ALA A 334 -5.65 -16.01 22.17
C ALA A 334 -5.59 -15.20 23.49
N SER A 335 -4.64 -15.52 24.39
CA SER A 335 -4.48 -14.80 25.66
C SER A 335 -3.90 -13.40 25.45
N GLY A 336 -4.57 -12.40 26.02
CA GLY A 336 -4.11 -11.00 25.96
C GLY A 336 -4.18 -10.36 24.57
N HIS A 337 -4.94 -10.94 23.62
CA HIS A 337 -5.05 -10.41 22.24
C HIS A 337 -5.52 -8.95 22.20
N HIS A 338 -6.42 -8.52 23.08
CA HIS A 338 -6.89 -7.13 23.17
C HIS A 338 -5.74 -6.11 23.39
N LYS A 339 -4.73 -6.46 24.22
CA LYS A 339 -3.52 -5.64 24.39
C LYS A 339 -2.66 -5.63 23.11
N LYS A 340 -2.63 -6.78 22.40
CA LYS A 340 -1.86 -6.88 21.14
C LYS A 340 -2.55 -6.17 20.00
N SER A 341 -3.86 -6.28 19.87
CA SER A 341 -4.66 -5.53 18.90
C SER A 341 -4.38 -4.03 19.02
N ALA A 342 -4.47 -3.49 20.24
CA ALA A 342 -4.14 -2.08 20.47
C ALA A 342 -2.72 -1.72 20.05
N ARG A 343 -1.70 -2.53 20.41
CA ARG A 343 -0.31 -2.28 20.02
C ARG A 343 -0.09 -2.35 18.51
N LEU A 344 -0.74 -3.29 17.82
CA LEU A 344 -0.66 -3.40 16.36
C LEU A 344 -1.25 -2.16 15.70
N LEU A 345 -2.42 -1.71 16.17
CA LEU A 345 -3.08 -0.54 15.63
C LEU A 345 -2.29 0.76 15.93
N GLN A 346 -1.70 0.91 17.11
CA GLN A 346 -0.85 2.06 17.46
C GLN A 346 0.43 2.16 16.61
N ARG A 347 0.93 1.03 16.10
CA ARG A 347 2.11 0.97 15.22
C ARG A 347 1.78 1.17 13.74
N LEU A 348 0.50 1.13 13.38
CA LEU A 348 0.07 1.36 12.02
C LEU A 348 0.21 2.85 11.70
N PRO A 349 0.94 3.24 10.64
CA PRO A 349 0.95 4.62 10.20
C PRO A 349 -0.47 5.05 9.81
N ALA A 350 -0.88 6.24 10.22
CA ALA A 350 -2.19 6.77 9.83
C ALA A 350 -2.22 6.94 8.31
N PRO A 351 -3.18 6.32 7.61
CA PRO A 351 -3.34 6.50 6.18
C PRO A 351 -3.69 7.96 5.85
N LEU A 352 -3.35 8.42 4.66
CA LEU A 352 -3.69 9.77 4.21
C LEU A 352 -5.19 10.03 4.36
N GLY A 353 -5.55 11.21 4.88
CA GLY A 353 -6.94 11.59 5.13
C GLY A 353 -7.57 10.99 6.40
N TRP A 354 -6.83 10.17 7.16
CA TRP A 354 -7.28 9.68 8.46
C TRP A 354 -6.52 10.37 9.60
N PRO A 355 -7.23 11.05 10.53
CA PRO A 355 -6.56 11.73 11.65
C PRO A 355 -5.82 10.76 12.57
N ALA A 356 -4.54 11.01 12.82
CA ALA A 356 -3.72 10.15 13.69
C ALA A 356 -4.29 10.04 15.11
N GLY A 357 -4.95 11.08 15.62
CA GLY A 357 -5.64 11.06 16.90
C GLY A 357 -6.80 10.07 16.95
N GLU A 358 -7.60 9.97 15.86
CA GLU A 358 -8.70 9.00 15.76
C GLU A 358 -8.17 7.55 15.72
N LEU A 359 -7.05 7.32 15.05
CA LEU A 359 -6.39 6.00 15.03
C LEU A 359 -5.92 5.57 16.42
N LYS A 360 -5.28 6.49 17.17
CA LYS A 360 -4.88 6.24 18.56
C LYS A 360 -6.09 5.99 19.46
N GLN A 361 -7.15 6.76 19.30
CA GLN A 361 -8.40 6.59 20.05
C GLN A 361 -9.04 5.24 19.76
N ALA A 362 -9.13 4.82 18.50
CA ALA A 362 -9.64 3.50 18.10
C ALA A 362 -8.81 2.36 18.70
N ALA A 363 -7.49 2.50 18.78
CA ALA A 363 -6.62 1.53 19.42
C ALA A 363 -6.92 1.36 20.93
N VAL A 364 -7.21 2.45 21.63
CA VAL A 364 -7.59 2.41 23.07
C VAL A 364 -9.00 1.83 23.23
N VAL A 365 -9.96 2.17 22.37
CA VAL A 365 -11.30 1.54 22.36
C VAL A 365 -11.16 0.02 22.15
N ALA A 366 -10.41 -0.43 21.16
CA ALA A 366 -10.14 -1.84 20.90
C ALA A 366 -9.41 -2.53 22.07
N ARG A 367 -8.55 -1.81 22.81
CA ARG A 367 -7.88 -2.31 24.02
C ARG A 367 -8.88 -2.78 25.09
N PHE A 368 -9.99 -2.07 25.21
CA PHE A 368 -10.99 -2.28 26.27
C PHE A 368 -12.23 -3.07 25.82
N HIS A 369 -12.25 -3.71 24.65
CA HIS A 369 -13.37 -4.53 24.22
C HIS A 369 -13.60 -5.75 25.13
N ARG A 370 -12.61 -6.16 25.92
CA ARG A 370 -12.65 -7.21 26.95
C ARG A 370 -11.61 -6.99 28.04
N GLY A 371 -11.66 -7.84 29.08
CA GLY A 371 -10.76 -7.76 30.24
C GLY A 371 -11.16 -6.64 31.20
N ALA A 372 -10.19 -5.96 31.81
CA ALA A 372 -10.45 -4.87 32.76
C ALA A 372 -11.37 -3.79 32.18
N LEU A 373 -12.24 -3.23 33.02
CA LEU A 373 -13.07 -2.09 32.65
C LEU A 373 -12.17 -0.84 32.49
N PRO A 374 -12.45 0.03 31.51
CA PRO A 374 -11.69 1.28 31.38
C PRO A 374 -11.95 2.17 32.62
N HIS A 375 -10.89 2.63 33.23
CA HIS A 375 -10.93 3.55 34.36
C HIS A 375 -10.04 4.75 34.06
N PRO A 376 -10.37 5.99 34.49
CA PRO A 376 -9.57 7.19 34.21
C PRO A 376 -8.09 7.07 34.54
N ARG A 377 -7.70 6.25 35.52
CA ARG A 377 -6.30 6.02 35.92
C ARG A 377 -5.53 5.02 35.03
N HIS A 378 -6.17 4.39 34.03
CA HIS A 378 -5.45 3.47 33.14
C HIS A 378 -4.46 4.21 32.24
N LYS A 379 -3.22 3.74 32.20
CA LYS A 379 -2.14 4.33 31.37
C LYS A 379 -2.54 4.48 29.89
N ASP A 380 -3.28 3.50 29.33
CA ASP A 380 -3.73 3.54 27.94
C ASP A 380 -4.61 4.79 27.66
N LEU A 381 -5.47 5.22 28.61
CA LEU A 381 -6.30 6.41 28.47
C LEU A 381 -5.48 7.71 28.58
N HIS A 382 -4.39 7.71 29.35
CA HIS A 382 -3.51 8.87 29.48
C HIS A 382 -2.71 9.17 28.20
N THR A 383 -2.62 8.23 27.27
CA THR A 383 -2.02 8.47 25.95
C THR A 383 -2.88 9.36 25.05
N LEU A 384 -4.14 9.58 25.44
CA LEU A 384 -5.11 10.41 24.71
C LEU A 384 -5.25 11.79 25.35
N PRO A 385 -5.55 12.84 24.55
CA PRO A 385 -5.97 14.14 25.05
C PRO A 385 -7.13 14.01 26.04
N ALA A 386 -7.21 14.93 27.01
CA ALA A 386 -8.17 14.86 28.11
C ALA A 386 -9.63 14.79 27.62
N GLU A 387 -9.95 15.59 26.61
CA GLU A 387 -11.28 15.66 25.97
C GLU A 387 -11.69 14.36 25.28
N GLN A 388 -10.74 13.53 24.85
CA GLN A 388 -11.02 12.25 24.19
C GLN A 388 -11.20 11.08 25.16
N ARG A 389 -10.74 11.20 26.40
CA ARG A 389 -10.76 10.08 27.38
C ARG A 389 -12.17 9.61 27.71
N ARG A 390 -13.06 10.56 28.01
CA ARG A 390 -14.45 10.26 28.34
C ARG A 390 -15.20 9.66 27.14
N PRO A 391 -15.18 10.24 25.93
CA PRO A 391 -15.73 9.59 24.74
C PRO A 391 -15.16 8.20 24.47
N THR A 392 -13.88 7.96 24.73
CA THR A 392 -13.25 6.63 24.55
C THR A 392 -13.86 5.57 25.46
N ILE A 393 -14.17 5.90 26.73
CA ILE A 393 -14.85 4.99 27.67
C ILE A 393 -16.24 4.65 27.15
N PHE A 394 -16.97 5.65 26.65
CA PHE A 394 -18.29 5.44 26.01
C PHE A 394 -18.21 4.49 24.82
N LEU A 395 -17.31 4.74 23.87
CA LEU A 395 -17.13 3.84 22.73
C LEU A 395 -16.69 2.44 23.13
N ALA A 396 -15.84 2.30 24.15
CA ALA A 396 -15.45 1.00 24.69
C ALA A 396 -16.63 0.25 25.33
N SER A 397 -17.57 0.95 25.97
CA SER A 397 -18.79 0.33 26.53
C SER A 397 -19.69 -0.23 25.42
N ILE A 398 -19.86 0.52 24.33
CA ILE A 398 -20.60 0.07 23.15
C ILE A 398 -19.91 -1.14 22.51
N LEU A 399 -18.59 -1.08 22.29
CA LEU A 399 -17.85 -2.18 21.66
C LEU A 399 -17.91 -3.46 22.50
N ARG A 400 -17.83 -3.37 23.84
CA ARG A 400 -17.98 -4.53 24.74
C ARG A 400 -19.35 -5.17 24.60
N LEU A 401 -20.40 -4.38 24.60
CA LEU A 401 -21.78 -4.87 24.46
C LEU A 401 -21.98 -5.50 23.06
N ALA A 402 -21.53 -4.82 22.00
CA ALA A 402 -21.60 -5.34 20.64
C ALA A 402 -20.86 -6.67 20.48
N ASN A 403 -19.66 -6.79 21.06
CA ASN A 403 -18.86 -8.02 21.02
C ASN A 403 -19.54 -9.19 21.76
N ALA A 404 -20.28 -8.90 22.83
CA ALA A 404 -21.01 -9.91 23.59
C ALA A 404 -22.13 -10.57 22.78
N PHE A 405 -22.80 -9.85 21.88
CA PHE A 405 -23.86 -10.38 21.02
C PHE A 405 -23.38 -11.42 20.01
N ASP A 406 -22.09 -11.48 19.70
CA ASP A 406 -21.54 -12.49 18.78
C ASP A 406 -20.48 -13.38 19.47
N THR A 407 -20.61 -13.60 20.78
CA THR A 407 -19.65 -14.43 21.56
C THR A 407 -19.54 -15.87 21.02
N LEU A 408 -20.63 -16.46 20.55
CA LEU A 408 -20.66 -17.81 19.97
C LEU A 408 -20.20 -17.84 18.51
N ARG A 409 -20.03 -16.68 17.87
CA ARG A 409 -19.60 -16.52 16.47
C ARG A 409 -20.53 -17.18 15.44
N ASP A 410 -21.78 -17.47 15.83
CA ASP A 410 -22.78 -18.18 15.02
C ASP A 410 -23.65 -17.24 14.15
N GLY A 411 -23.56 -15.93 14.37
CA GLY A 411 -24.29 -14.92 13.61
C GLY A 411 -25.80 -14.93 13.80
N ARG A 412 -26.34 -15.58 14.85
CA ARG A 412 -27.77 -15.68 15.11
C ARG A 412 -28.42 -14.32 15.35
N VAL A 413 -27.75 -13.44 16.09
CA VAL A 413 -28.27 -12.10 16.33
C VAL A 413 -28.21 -11.29 15.03
N ALA A 414 -29.39 -10.83 14.59
CA ALA A 414 -29.53 -10.11 13.33
C ALA A 414 -29.59 -8.58 13.50
N ARG A 415 -30.37 -8.11 14.46
CA ARG A 415 -30.69 -6.68 14.65
C ARG A 415 -30.80 -6.32 16.12
N LEU A 416 -30.43 -5.06 16.43
CA LEU A 416 -30.55 -4.45 17.75
C LEU A 416 -31.37 -3.17 17.64
N ARG A 417 -32.26 -2.91 18.66
CA ARG A 417 -33.06 -1.69 18.72
C ARG A 417 -33.25 -1.27 20.17
N PHE A 418 -33.12 0.00 20.49
CA PHE A 418 -33.38 0.56 21.80
C PHE A 418 -34.77 1.22 21.87
N GLU A 419 -35.49 0.98 22.97
CA GLU A 419 -36.73 1.65 23.31
C GLU A 419 -36.69 2.11 24.77
N PRO A 420 -36.96 3.41 25.05
CA PRO A 420 -37.15 3.89 26.41
C PRO A 420 -38.45 3.32 27.02
N GLN A 421 -38.39 2.79 28.24
CA GLN A 421 -39.53 2.27 28.94
C GLN A 421 -39.33 2.48 30.45
N ASP A 422 -40.26 3.19 31.13
CA ASP A 422 -40.33 3.33 32.60
C ASP A 422 -38.98 3.62 33.28
N GLY A 423 -38.25 4.62 32.78
CA GLY A 423 -36.93 5.03 33.34
C GLY A 423 -35.75 4.13 32.97
N GLN A 424 -35.97 3.04 32.25
CA GLN A 424 -34.98 2.10 31.76
C GLN A 424 -34.88 2.13 30.22
N LEU A 425 -33.87 1.48 29.67
CA LEU A 425 -33.73 1.25 28.24
C LEU A 425 -33.94 -0.23 27.94
N VAL A 426 -34.91 -0.56 27.11
CA VAL A 426 -35.10 -1.93 26.61
C VAL A 426 -34.31 -2.08 25.32
N LEU A 427 -33.35 -3.01 25.32
CA LEU A 427 -32.58 -3.40 24.13
C LEU A 427 -33.18 -4.68 23.55
N TRP A 428 -33.93 -4.54 22.49
CA TRP A 428 -34.46 -5.64 21.71
C TRP A 428 -33.40 -6.25 20.83
N ALA A 429 -33.18 -7.56 20.90
CA ALA A 429 -32.19 -8.29 20.12
C ALA A 429 -32.86 -9.43 19.33
N ASP A 430 -32.95 -9.27 18.01
CA ASP A 430 -33.49 -10.28 17.11
C ASP A 430 -32.52 -11.47 17.01
N GLY A 431 -33.03 -12.68 17.29
CA GLY A 431 -32.22 -13.91 17.30
C GLY A 431 -31.48 -14.20 18.62
N LEU A 432 -31.64 -13.37 19.66
CA LEU A 432 -31.08 -13.68 20.98
C LEU A 432 -31.95 -14.78 21.64
N VAL A 433 -31.28 -15.85 22.06
CA VAL A 433 -31.94 -16.93 22.81
C VAL A 433 -31.70 -16.73 24.32
N PRO A 434 -32.75 -16.59 25.16
CA PRO A 434 -32.61 -16.48 26.60
C PRO A 434 -31.95 -17.72 27.22
N MET A 435 -31.41 -17.58 28.42
CA MET A 435 -30.81 -18.68 29.21
C MET A 435 -29.59 -19.35 28.52
N THR A 436 -28.98 -18.68 27.53
CA THR A 436 -27.77 -19.15 26.86
C THR A 436 -26.53 -18.45 27.40
N ARG A 437 -25.36 -19.05 27.16
CA ARG A 437 -24.04 -18.43 27.43
C ARG A 437 -23.90 -17.06 26.75
N SER A 438 -24.53 -16.87 25.59
CA SER A 438 -24.55 -15.58 24.90
C SER A 438 -25.33 -14.53 25.70
N ALA A 439 -26.55 -14.89 26.18
CA ALA A 439 -27.36 -14.00 26.99
C ALA A 439 -26.68 -13.62 28.32
N GLU A 440 -26.00 -14.56 28.97
CA GLU A 440 -25.17 -14.30 30.15
C GLU A 440 -24.03 -13.28 29.87
N LYS A 441 -23.30 -13.45 28.75
CA LYS A 441 -22.22 -12.52 28.35
C LYS A 441 -22.75 -11.13 28.03
N VAL A 442 -23.89 -11.03 27.36
CA VAL A 442 -24.57 -9.76 27.08
C VAL A 442 -24.98 -9.08 28.38
N SER A 443 -25.56 -9.84 29.33
CA SER A 443 -25.96 -9.33 30.65
C SER A 443 -24.78 -8.72 31.41
N GLY A 444 -23.63 -9.37 31.42
CA GLY A 444 -22.42 -8.81 32.06
C GLY A 444 -21.78 -7.64 31.30
N ALA A 445 -21.92 -7.60 29.96
CA ALA A 445 -21.28 -6.58 29.12
C ALA A 445 -22.01 -5.22 29.16
N ARG A 446 -23.31 -5.18 29.45
CA ARG A 446 -24.12 -3.95 29.49
C ARG A 446 -23.74 -2.99 30.63
N TYR A 447 -23.20 -3.50 31.73
CA TYR A 447 -22.93 -2.74 32.98
C TYR A 447 -22.17 -1.43 32.72
N LEU A 448 -21.13 -1.44 31.88
CA LEU A 448 -20.35 -0.25 31.61
C LEU A 448 -21.16 0.83 30.86
N LEU A 449 -22.05 0.41 29.96
CA LEU A 449 -22.91 1.32 29.22
C LEU A 449 -24.03 1.86 30.13
N GLU A 450 -24.62 1.03 31.02
CA GLU A 450 -25.59 1.45 32.03
C GLU A 450 -24.99 2.52 32.96
N THR A 451 -23.77 2.28 33.45
CA THR A 451 -23.02 3.25 34.27
C THR A 451 -22.81 4.58 33.54
N TRP A 452 -22.50 4.52 32.25
CA TRP A 452 -22.34 5.73 31.42
C TRP A 452 -23.64 6.49 31.25
N LEU A 453 -24.71 5.78 30.88
CA LEU A 453 -26.03 6.36 30.59
C LEU A 453 -26.79 6.74 31.87
N ARG A 454 -26.33 6.25 33.04
CA ARG A 454 -27.07 6.32 34.35
C ARG A 454 -28.49 5.80 34.24
N ARG A 455 -28.70 4.78 33.42
CA ARG A 455 -29.97 4.12 33.18
C ARG A 455 -29.78 2.61 33.05
N PRO A 456 -30.62 1.78 33.65
CA PRO A 456 -30.58 0.33 33.45
C PRO A 456 -30.91 -0.05 32.00
N ILE A 457 -30.26 -1.11 31.49
CA ILE A 457 -30.52 -1.67 30.17
C ILE A 457 -31.09 -3.07 30.37
N VAL A 458 -32.33 -3.30 29.98
CA VAL A 458 -32.97 -4.62 29.97
C VAL A 458 -32.88 -5.18 28.57
N VAL A 459 -32.21 -6.34 28.40
CA VAL A 459 -32.10 -7.00 27.10
C VAL A 459 -33.21 -8.02 26.95
N LYS A 460 -34.01 -7.87 25.89
CA LYS A 460 -35.13 -8.76 25.58
C LYS A 460 -34.95 -9.36 24.16
N PRO A 461 -35.32 -10.64 23.97
CA PRO A 461 -35.40 -11.20 22.62
C PRO A 461 -36.53 -10.51 21.86
N LEU A 462 -36.26 -10.13 20.60
CA LEU A 462 -37.34 -9.71 19.71
C LEU A 462 -38.07 -10.98 19.25
N VAL A 463 -39.20 -11.26 19.84
CA VAL A 463 -40.08 -12.34 19.38
C VAL A 463 -40.68 -11.87 18.06
N GLN A 464 -40.23 -12.42 16.94
CA GLN A 464 -41.02 -12.32 15.72
C GLN A 464 -42.35 -13.04 16.01
N HIS A 465 -43.44 -12.30 16.11
CA HIS A 465 -44.76 -12.92 16.03
C HIS A 465 -44.78 -13.71 14.72
N ALA A 466 -44.83 -15.03 14.81
CA ALA A 466 -45.02 -15.90 13.67
C ALA A 466 -46.16 -15.28 12.85
N ARG A 467 -45.91 -14.93 11.60
CA ARG A 467 -46.98 -14.54 10.69
C ARG A 467 -48.03 -15.62 10.79
N PRO A 468 -49.31 -15.30 11.01
CA PRO A 468 -50.34 -16.32 11.07
C PRO A 468 -50.22 -17.17 9.80
N ASN A 469 -50.13 -18.49 10.00
CA ASN A 469 -50.08 -19.48 8.94
C ASN A 469 -51.28 -19.28 8.01
N GLY A 470 -51.07 -18.78 6.80
CA GLY A 470 -52.15 -18.59 5.84
C GLY A 470 -51.77 -17.99 4.48
N ALA A 471 -50.53 -17.60 4.28
CA ALA A 471 -50.13 -17.15 2.94
C ALA A 471 -49.03 -18.08 2.37
N LYS A 472 -49.40 -19.03 1.51
CA LYS A 472 -48.46 -19.75 0.66
C LYS A 472 -47.60 -18.72 -0.08
N PRO A 473 -46.28 -18.88 -0.15
CA PRO A 473 -45.44 -17.95 -0.91
C PRO A 473 -45.90 -17.99 -2.38
N ARG A 474 -46.37 -16.85 -2.89
CA ARG A 474 -46.50 -16.63 -4.32
C ARG A 474 -45.07 -16.66 -4.88
N VAL A 475 -44.69 -17.81 -5.41
CA VAL A 475 -43.49 -17.93 -6.23
C VAL A 475 -43.73 -17.05 -7.45
N SER A 476 -43.04 -15.89 -7.49
CA SER A 476 -43.05 -15.05 -8.67
C SER A 476 -42.31 -15.80 -9.76
N ARG A 477 -43.02 -16.12 -10.83
CA ARG A 477 -42.52 -16.81 -12.05
C ARG A 477 -41.43 -16.03 -12.83
N ALA A 478 -40.90 -14.95 -12.26
CA ALA A 478 -39.93 -14.08 -12.92
C ALA A 478 -38.46 -14.43 -12.64
N ALA A 479 -38.15 -15.44 -11.79
CA ALA A 479 -36.78 -15.78 -11.42
C ALA A 479 -36.24 -17.07 -12.10
N HIS A 480 -36.98 -17.66 -13.04
CA HIS A 480 -36.59 -18.91 -13.70
C HIS A 480 -36.22 -18.78 -15.21
N ALA A 481 -35.98 -17.57 -15.71
CA ALA A 481 -35.59 -17.37 -17.11
C ALA A 481 -34.09 -17.12 -17.36
N SER A 482 -33.21 -17.24 -16.31
CA SER A 482 -31.78 -16.98 -16.50
C SER A 482 -30.83 -18.09 -16.05
N ALA A 483 -31.33 -19.30 -15.78
CA ALA A 483 -30.49 -20.40 -15.29
C ALA A 483 -30.41 -21.65 -16.23
N HIS A 484 -30.86 -21.55 -17.48
CA HIS A 484 -30.80 -22.65 -18.41
C HIS A 484 -30.15 -22.29 -19.76
N HIS A 485 -28.94 -21.78 -19.74
CA HIS A 485 -28.08 -21.76 -20.92
C HIS A 485 -26.63 -21.89 -20.55
N LEU A 486 -26.24 -23.06 -20.07
CA LEU A 486 -24.83 -23.51 -20.04
C LEU A 486 -24.79 -24.99 -19.61
N ILE A 487 -25.18 -25.88 -20.50
CA ILE A 487 -24.67 -27.26 -20.65
C ILE A 487 -25.31 -27.84 -21.93
N ALA A 488 -24.56 -27.87 -23.01
CA ALA A 488 -24.72 -28.82 -24.10
C ALA A 488 -23.36 -29.10 -24.76
N PRO A 489 -23.09 -30.30 -25.23
CA PRO A 489 -21.77 -30.88 -25.26
C PRO A 489 -20.99 -30.58 -26.56
N SER A 490 -19.67 -30.68 -26.41
CA SER A 490 -18.63 -30.63 -27.42
C SER A 490 -18.99 -31.31 -28.74
N LYS A 491 -18.85 -30.58 -29.84
CA LYS A 491 -18.52 -31.18 -31.16
C LYS A 491 -17.09 -30.76 -31.52
N LYS A 492 -16.30 -31.79 -31.84
CA LYS A 492 -14.97 -31.71 -32.45
C LYS A 492 -14.97 -30.73 -33.62
N VAL A 493 -14.05 -29.78 -33.60
CA VAL A 493 -13.67 -29.05 -34.83
C VAL A 493 -12.16 -29.23 -35.00
N GLN A 494 -11.84 -29.67 -36.21
CA GLN A 494 -10.52 -29.97 -36.73
C GLN A 494 -9.59 -28.77 -36.70
N MET A 495 -8.29 -29.08 -36.45
CA MET A 495 -7.17 -28.18 -36.66
C MET A 495 -7.15 -27.68 -38.12
N VAL A 496 -7.11 -26.37 -38.27
CA VAL A 496 -6.61 -25.73 -39.49
C VAL A 496 -5.43 -24.86 -39.05
N HIS A 497 -4.27 -25.21 -39.61
CA HIS A 497 -3.03 -24.46 -39.48
C HIS A 497 -3.13 -23.11 -40.20
N GLY A 498 -2.55 -22.08 -39.59
CA GLY A 498 -2.06 -20.90 -40.27
C GLY A 498 -2.70 -19.59 -39.82
N PHE A 499 -2.02 -18.88 -38.95
CA PHE A 499 -1.62 -17.48 -39.09
C PHE A 499 -1.03 -17.02 -37.77
N ALA A 500 0.29 -16.97 -37.67
CA ALA A 500 1.00 -16.24 -36.63
C ALA A 500 0.86 -14.74 -36.91
N PRO A 501 0.43 -13.91 -35.94
CA PRO A 501 0.55 -12.47 -36.11
C PRO A 501 2.03 -12.10 -35.96
N LYS A 502 2.57 -11.43 -36.95
CA LYS A 502 3.88 -10.77 -36.93
C LYS A 502 3.93 -9.85 -35.71
N LEU A 503 4.83 -10.16 -34.79
CA LEU A 503 5.25 -9.26 -33.73
C LEU A 503 5.85 -8.00 -34.38
N LEU A 504 5.20 -6.86 -34.18
CA LEU A 504 5.80 -5.56 -34.40
C LEU A 504 7.03 -5.42 -33.49
N PRO A 505 8.14 -4.84 -33.96
CA PRO A 505 9.34 -4.68 -33.16
C PRO A 505 9.04 -3.79 -31.94
N ASN A 506 9.41 -4.27 -30.76
CA ASN A 506 9.32 -3.55 -29.49
C ASN A 506 10.02 -2.19 -29.60
N ALA A 507 9.28 -1.11 -29.38
CA ALA A 507 9.89 0.17 -29.09
C ALA A 507 10.83 0.02 -27.86
N PRO A 508 12.00 0.65 -27.83
CA PRO A 508 12.95 0.51 -26.74
C PRO A 508 12.32 1.00 -25.45
N GLU A 509 12.14 0.07 -24.49
CA GLU A 509 11.69 0.39 -23.14
C GLU A 509 12.69 1.36 -22.48
N GLY A 510 12.17 2.44 -21.92
CA GLY A 510 12.93 3.52 -21.33
C GLY A 510 13.98 3.08 -20.32
N ARG A 511 15.11 3.70 -20.40
CA ARG A 511 16.30 3.51 -19.57
C ARG A 511 15.99 3.83 -18.11
N THR A 512 16.03 2.82 -17.27
CA THR A 512 15.87 2.97 -15.82
C THR A 512 17.14 2.53 -15.15
N THR A 513 17.91 3.47 -14.65
CA THR A 513 19.12 3.23 -13.87
C THR A 513 18.79 2.96 -12.40
N PRO A 514 19.41 1.95 -11.78
CA PRO A 514 19.34 1.78 -10.34
C PRO A 514 20.24 2.77 -9.61
N LEU A 515 19.87 3.03 -8.38
CA LEU A 515 20.56 3.88 -7.42
C LEU A 515 22.05 3.53 -7.30
N ALA A 516 22.91 4.30 -7.94
CA ALA A 516 24.29 4.36 -7.52
C ALA A 516 24.33 4.86 -6.06
N LYS A 517 25.00 4.12 -5.18
CA LYS A 517 25.26 4.60 -3.82
C LYS A 517 26.16 5.83 -3.92
N LEU A 518 25.59 7.02 -3.79
CA LEU A 518 26.38 8.19 -3.43
C LEU A 518 26.91 7.91 -2.02
N VAL A 519 28.20 7.62 -1.93
CA VAL A 519 28.94 7.61 -0.66
C VAL A 519 29.02 9.06 -0.20
N VAL A 520 28.11 9.45 0.66
CA VAL A 520 28.23 10.69 1.41
C VAL A 520 29.32 10.43 2.46
N LEU A 521 30.54 10.87 2.18
CA LEU A 521 31.56 11.03 3.21
C LEU A 521 31.02 12.04 4.23
N ARG A 522 30.54 11.55 5.36
CA ARG A 522 30.38 12.37 6.57
C ARG A 522 31.79 12.85 6.97
N ARG A 523 32.05 14.12 6.79
CA ARG A 523 33.12 14.79 7.53
C ARG A 523 32.69 14.78 9.01
N GLU A 524 33.32 13.96 9.82
CA GLU A 524 33.31 14.09 11.26
C GLU A 524 34.02 15.41 11.62
N GLY A 525 33.23 16.40 11.99
CA GLY A 525 33.71 17.63 12.58
C GLY A 525 34.13 17.36 14.02
N GLN A 526 35.42 17.35 14.26
CA GLN A 526 35.98 17.45 15.61
C GLN A 526 35.57 18.80 16.21
N THR A 527 34.67 18.81 17.17
CA THR A 527 34.50 19.91 18.09
C THR A 527 35.29 19.62 19.35
N ARG A 528 36.47 20.23 19.48
CA ARG A 528 37.10 20.47 20.79
C ARG A 528 36.41 21.67 21.42
N ARG A 529 35.97 21.50 22.64
CA ARG A 529 35.64 22.58 23.57
C ARG A 529 36.93 23.04 24.29
N PRO A 530 36.99 24.33 24.68
CA PRO A 530 37.50 24.63 26.00
C PRO A 530 36.41 24.51 27.06
#